data_377b00fdd2d6aa7c84a3a06e35e54859
#
_entry.id   377b00fdd2d6aa7c84a3a06e35e54859
#
_cell.length_a   1.000
_cell.length_b   1.000
_cell.length_c   1.000
_cell.angle_alpha   90.00
_cell.angle_beta   90.00
_cell.angle_gamma   90.00
#
_symmetry.space_group_name_H-M   'P 1'
#
loop_
_entity.id
_entity.type
_entity.pdbx_description
1 polymer ?
#
loop_
_entity_poly.entity_id
_entity_poly.type
_entity_poly.pdbx_seq_one_letter_code
_entity_poly.pdbx_strand_id
1 'polypeptide(L)'
;AMSTAELGKSLAEMIRKDKVHILTCTGANLEEDVFNLVAHNQYKRLPNYRDLSPSDELELLNNHFNRVTDTCIPEEAAFRRIEDHLLHIWEKAKSEGKRYFPHEYMYQLLLSGNLEKFYEIDPKDSWLLAAAEKDLPILVPGWEDSTCGNIFAAHCIEGTLHPSITKSGIEYMIYLADWYRDNADPGIGFFQIGGGIAGDFPICVVP
;
A
#
# COMPACT_ATOMS: atom_id res chain seq x y z
N ALA A 1 1.66 5.29 -9.30
CA ALA A 1 0.46 5.49 -8.50
C ALA A 1 0.40 6.90 -7.89
N MET A 2 -0.68 7.21 -7.18
CA MET A 2 -0.88 8.55 -6.60
C MET A 2 0.08 8.83 -5.45
N SER A 3 0.48 7.81 -4.71
CA SER A 3 1.49 7.93 -3.65
C SER A 3 2.86 8.34 -4.20
N THR A 4 3.32 7.72 -5.28
CA THR A 4 4.57 8.10 -5.96
C THR A 4 4.52 9.54 -6.52
N ALA A 5 3.34 10.00 -6.93
CA ALA A 5 3.13 11.39 -7.37
C ALA A 5 2.98 12.39 -6.21
N GLU A 6 3.20 11.96 -4.97
CA GLU A 6 3.09 12.75 -3.73
C GLU A 6 1.71 13.41 -3.50
N LEU A 7 0.65 12.88 -4.09
CA LEU A 7 -0.70 13.36 -3.82
C LEU A 7 -1.22 12.96 -2.44
N GLY A 8 -0.51 12.04 -1.78
CA GLY A 8 -0.79 11.59 -0.41
C GLY A 8 -0.71 12.69 0.65
N LYS A 9 0.10 13.74 0.44
CA LYS A 9 0.26 14.85 1.41
C LYS A 9 -1.09 15.50 1.78
N SER A 10 -1.92 15.82 0.80
CA SER A 10 -3.26 16.37 1.06
C SER A 10 -4.17 15.35 1.73
N LEU A 11 -4.09 14.07 1.34
CA LEU A 11 -4.86 13.00 1.94
C LEU A 11 -4.47 12.77 3.41
N ALA A 12 -3.17 12.82 3.73
CA ALA A 12 -2.67 12.71 5.09
C ALA A 12 -3.28 13.77 6.03
N GLU A 13 -3.33 15.02 5.55
CA GLU A 13 -3.96 16.11 6.30
C GLU A 13 -5.47 15.90 6.49
N MET A 14 -6.17 15.44 5.44
CA MET A 14 -7.60 15.14 5.52
C MET A 14 -7.89 14.02 6.52
N ILE A 15 -7.09 12.97 6.53
CA ILE A 15 -7.23 11.86 7.49
C ILE A 15 -7.02 12.36 8.92
N ARG A 16 -5.95 13.09 9.19
CA ARG A 16 -5.67 13.62 10.54
C ARG A 16 -6.74 14.58 11.06
N LYS A 17 -7.44 15.26 10.14
CA LYS A 17 -8.58 16.15 10.44
C LYS A 17 -9.94 15.44 10.47
N ASP A 18 -9.95 14.12 10.47
CA ASP A 18 -11.17 13.28 10.50
C ASP A 18 -12.16 13.62 9.36
N LYS A 19 -11.64 13.91 8.15
CA LYS A 19 -12.43 14.17 6.95
C LYS A 19 -12.62 12.94 6.06
N VAL A 20 -11.91 11.85 6.38
CA VAL A 20 -11.98 10.56 5.70
C VAL A 20 -12.35 9.51 6.72
N HIS A 21 -13.35 8.70 6.46
CA HIS A 21 -13.86 7.69 7.40
C HIS A 21 -13.56 6.26 6.94
N ILE A 22 -13.36 6.07 5.64
CA ILE A 22 -12.94 4.81 5.03
C ILE A 22 -12.26 5.13 3.70
N LEU A 23 -11.33 4.30 3.27
CA LEU A 23 -10.59 4.49 2.03
C LEU A 23 -10.52 3.19 1.24
N THR A 24 -10.60 3.27 -0.08
CA THR A 24 -10.32 2.16 -0.99
C THR A 24 -9.18 2.53 -1.91
N CYS A 25 -8.17 1.68 -2.01
CA CYS A 25 -7.02 1.92 -2.88
C CYS A 25 -6.46 0.60 -3.47
N THR A 26 -5.56 0.72 -4.44
CA THR A 26 -4.78 -0.43 -4.94
C THR A 26 -3.65 -0.78 -3.99
N GLY A 27 -3.18 -2.03 -4.03
CA GLY A 27 -2.00 -2.46 -3.27
C GLY A 27 -0.77 -1.64 -3.61
N ALA A 28 -0.55 -1.33 -4.88
CA ALA A 28 0.55 -0.47 -5.32
C ALA A 28 0.49 0.93 -4.68
N ASN A 29 -0.70 1.53 -4.56
CA ASN A 29 -0.81 2.84 -3.94
C ASN A 29 -0.51 2.80 -2.42
N LEU A 30 -0.86 1.68 -1.79
CA LEU A 30 -0.59 1.43 -0.37
C LEU A 30 0.93 1.34 -0.11
N GLU A 31 1.62 0.47 -0.85
CA GLU A 31 3.06 0.22 -0.66
C GLU A 31 3.95 1.39 -1.07
N GLU A 32 3.59 2.11 -2.13
CA GLU A 32 4.38 3.24 -2.63
C GLU A 32 4.43 4.42 -1.66
N ASP A 33 3.46 4.58 -0.77
CA ASP A 33 3.54 5.58 0.30
C ASP A 33 4.64 5.23 1.32
N VAL A 34 4.81 3.93 1.61
CA VAL A 34 5.90 3.46 2.47
C VAL A 34 7.24 3.57 1.74
N PHE A 35 7.29 3.26 0.45
CA PHE A 35 8.51 3.45 -0.35
C PHE A 35 8.94 4.93 -0.36
N ASN A 36 8.00 5.85 -0.48
CA ASN A 36 8.27 7.28 -0.37
C ASN A 36 8.87 7.65 1.00
N LEU A 37 8.34 7.11 2.08
CA LEU A 37 8.89 7.36 3.41
C LEU A 37 10.37 6.99 3.52
N VAL A 38 10.78 5.84 2.96
CA VAL A 38 12.08 5.23 3.24
C VAL A 38 13.12 5.35 2.13
N ALA A 39 12.74 5.82 0.94
CA ALA A 39 13.62 5.83 -0.23
C ALA A 39 13.42 7.04 -1.18
N HIS A 40 12.68 8.06 -0.78
CA HIS A 40 12.29 9.20 -1.61
C HIS A 40 13.48 9.87 -2.33
N ASN A 41 14.56 10.13 -1.61
CA ASN A 41 15.74 10.83 -2.14
C ASN A 41 16.55 9.98 -3.13
N GLN A 42 16.26 8.71 -3.24
CA GLN A 42 16.94 7.75 -4.12
C GLN A 42 16.16 7.47 -5.40
N TYR A 43 14.95 8.03 -5.52
CA TYR A 43 14.16 7.92 -6.74
C TYR A 43 14.86 8.63 -7.90
N LYS A 44 14.73 8.04 -9.09
CA LYS A 44 15.17 8.68 -10.34
C LYS A 44 13.96 8.98 -11.21
N ARG A 45 13.90 10.19 -11.74
CA ARG A 45 12.88 10.58 -12.70
C ARG A 45 13.40 10.47 -14.12
N LEU A 46 12.61 9.83 -14.99
CA LEU A 46 12.88 9.63 -16.41
C LEU A 46 11.75 10.22 -17.27
N PRO A 47 11.74 11.55 -17.53
CA PRO A 47 10.65 12.19 -18.26
C PRO A 47 10.40 11.59 -19.64
N ASN A 48 11.45 11.10 -20.31
CA ASN A 48 11.40 10.52 -21.65
C ASN A 48 11.29 8.98 -21.62
N TYR A 49 10.66 8.40 -20.60
CA TYR A 49 10.57 6.96 -20.40
C TYR A 49 9.99 6.18 -21.59
N ARG A 50 9.19 6.84 -22.45
CA ARG A 50 8.62 6.22 -23.65
C ARG A 50 9.64 5.99 -24.79
N ASP A 51 10.78 6.71 -24.73
CA ASP A 51 11.84 6.65 -25.73
C ASP A 51 12.96 5.68 -25.30
N LEU A 52 12.82 5.02 -24.13
CA LEU A 52 13.80 4.05 -23.65
C LEU A 52 13.86 2.83 -24.58
N SER A 53 15.08 2.44 -24.93
CA SER A 53 15.34 1.21 -25.64
C SER A 53 15.35 -0.01 -24.67
N PRO A 54 15.25 -1.26 -25.18
CA PRO A 54 15.43 -2.44 -24.33
C PRO A 54 16.78 -2.48 -23.59
N SER A 55 17.83 -1.89 -24.15
CA SER A 55 19.14 -1.80 -23.48
C SER A 55 19.12 -0.83 -22.31
N ASP A 56 18.40 0.29 -22.43
CA ASP A 56 18.25 1.24 -21.33
C ASP A 56 17.46 0.64 -20.18
N GLU A 57 16.39 -0.12 -20.49
CA GLU A 57 15.61 -0.84 -19.48
C GLU A 57 16.47 -1.91 -18.76
N LEU A 58 17.31 -2.63 -19.50
CA LEU A 58 18.23 -3.59 -18.93
C LEU A 58 19.27 -2.92 -18.03
N GLU A 59 19.75 -1.74 -18.41
CA GLU A 59 20.68 -0.96 -17.60
C GLU A 59 20.03 -0.53 -16.27
N LEU A 60 18.78 -0.08 -16.28
CA LEU A 60 18.02 0.24 -15.06
C LEU A 60 17.90 -0.97 -14.14
N LEU A 61 17.54 -2.13 -14.70
CA LEU A 61 17.44 -3.38 -13.96
C LEU A 61 18.78 -3.78 -13.33
N ASN A 62 19.87 -3.73 -14.10
CA ASN A 62 21.22 -4.06 -13.64
C ASN A 62 21.72 -3.08 -12.54
N ASN A 63 21.18 -1.87 -12.52
CA ASN A 63 21.44 -0.88 -11.48
C ASN A 63 20.45 -0.94 -10.31
N HIS A 64 19.67 -2.03 -10.20
CA HIS A 64 18.71 -2.28 -9.12
C HIS A 64 17.60 -1.22 -9.02
N PHE A 65 17.08 -0.77 -10.16
CA PHE A 65 15.93 0.11 -10.22
C PHE A 65 14.71 -0.57 -10.85
N ASN A 66 13.56 -0.41 -10.21
CA ASN A 66 12.27 -0.80 -10.75
C ASN A 66 11.56 0.43 -11.32
N ARG A 67 11.33 0.44 -12.64
CA ARG A 67 10.70 1.59 -13.28
C ARG A 67 9.17 1.46 -13.27
N VAL A 68 8.52 2.50 -12.77
CA VAL A 68 7.07 2.68 -12.83
C VAL A 68 6.79 3.94 -13.65
N THR A 69 6.53 3.78 -14.95
CA THR A 69 6.39 4.86 -15.92
C THR A 69 7.63 5.78 -15.96
N ASP A 70 7.55 7.01 -15.52
CA ASP A 70 8.62 8.01 -15.52
C ASP A 70 9.45 8.02 -14.22
N THR A 71 9.18 7.11 -13.30
CA THR A 71 9.83 7.06 -11.98
C THR A 71 10.51 5.71 -11.78
N CYS A 72 11.75 5.73 -11.31
CA CYS A 72 12.49 4.53 -10.92
C CYS A 72 12.63 4.48 -9.41
N ILE A 73 12.19 3.38 -8.83
CA ILE A 73 12.22 3.10 -7.39
C ILE A 73 13.39 2.16 -7.11
N PRO A 74 14.27 2.46 -6.14
CA PRO A 74 15.41 1.61 -5.81
C PRO A 74 14.96 0.30 -5.17
N GLU A 75 15.49 -0.84 -5.65
CA GLU A 75 15.16 -2.19 -5.16
C GLU A 75 15.49 -2.32 -3.66
N GLU A 76 16.76 -2.10 -3.29
CA GLU A 76 17.24 -2.37 -1.93
C GLU A 76 16.66 -1.41 -0.89
N ALA A 77 16.62 -0.11 -1.21
CA ALA A 77 16.20 0.90 -0.25
C ALA A 77 14.68 0.95 -0.04
N ALA A 78 13.89 0.48 -1.00
CA ALA A 78 12.44 0.43 -0.91
C ALA A 78 11.95 -1.01 -0.69
N PHE A 79 11.99 -1.85 -1.72
CA PHE A 79 11.34 -3.16 -1.71
C PHE A 79 11.94 -4.10 -0.67
N ARG A 80 13.26 -4.34 -0.70
CA ARG A 80 13.91 -5.31 0.19
C ARG A 80 13.87 -4.87 1.64
N ARG A 81 14.04 -3.57 1.89
CA ARG A 81 13.92 -3.02 3.25
C ARG A 81 12.55 -3.28 3.86
N ILE A 82 11.48 -3.12 3.09
CA ILE A 82 10.12 -3.36 3.56
C ILE A 82 9.84 -4.85 3.70
N GLU A 83 10.31 -5.67 2.76
CA GLU A 83 10.17 -7.13 2.79
C GLU A 83 10.72 -7.72 4.08
N ASP A 84 11.95 -7.37 4.47
CA ASP A 84 12.60 -7.88 5.68
C ASP A 84 11.74 -7.66 6.93
N HIS A 85 11.13 -6.49 7.05
CA HIS A 85 10.27 -6.17 8.18
C HIS A 85 8.89 -6.82 8.09
N LEU A 86 8.28 -6.86 6.90
CA LEU A 86 6.98 -7.50 6.69
C LEU A 86 7.05 -9.01 6.91
N LEU A 87 8.12 -9.66 6.49
CA LEU A 87 8.30 -11.10 6.69
C LEU A 87 8.19 -11.48 8.18
N HIS A 88 8.83 -10.71 9.06
CA HIS A 88 8.73 -10.93 10.51
C HIS A 88 7.30 -10.79 11.03
N ILE A 89 6.54 -9.82 10.51
CA ILE A 89 5.14 -9.58 10.90
C ILE A 89 4.26 -10.73 10.40
N TRP A 90 4.45 -11.18 9.16
CA TRP A 90 3.72 -12.30 8.58
C TRP A 90 4.02 -13.63 9.30
N GLU A 91 5.30 -13.92 9.60
CA GLU A 91 5.71 -15.11 10.36
C GLU A 91 5.08 -15.11 11.76
N LYS A 92 5.06 -13.97 12.42
CA LYS A 92 4.38 -13.81 13.70
C LYS A 92 2.89 -14.10 13.59
N ALA A 93 2.20 -13.54 12.62
CA ALA A 93 0.79 -13.80 12.37
C ALA A 93 0.54 -15.31 12.13
N LYS A 94 1.40 -15.96 11.32
CA LYS A 94 1.36 -17.42 11.08
C LYS A 94 1.51 -18.20 12.37
N SER A 95 2.50 -17.87 13.19
CA SER A 95 2.78 -18.57 14.44
C SER A 95 1.65 -18.42 15.49
N GLU A 96 1.00 -17.28 15.49
CA GLU A 96 -0.11 -16.96 16.38
C GLU A 96 -1.48 -17.43 15.86
N GLY A 97 -1.54 -17.96 14.63
CA GLY A 97 -2.79 -18.34 13.95
C GLY A 97 -3.71 -17.15 13.67
N LYS A 98 -3.15 -15.95 13.55
CA LYS A 98 -3.89 -14.72 13.30
C LYS A 98 -4.00 -14.44 11.80
N ARG A 99 -5.06 -13.71 11.46
CA ARG A 99 -5.35 -13.29 10.08
C ARG A 99 -5.61 -11.79 10.08
N TYR A 100 -5.02 -11.12 9.12
CA TYR A 100 -5.15 -9.68 8.97
C TYR A 100 -5.49 -9.30 7.52
N PHE A 101 -6.08 -8.15 7.33
CA PHE A 101 -6.18 -7.53 6.02
C PHE A 101 -4.80 -6.99 5.58
N PRO A 102 -4.53 -6.86 4.27
CA PRO A 102 -3.27 -6.32 3.75
C PRO A 102 -2.85 -4.99 4.38
N HIS A 103 -3.76 -4.05 4.58
CA HIS A 103 -3.46 -2.76 5.19
C HIS A 103 -3.10 -2.88 6.69
N GLU A 104 -3.68 -3.83 7.41
CA GLU A 104 -3.37 -4.05 8.83
C GLU A 104 -1.92 -4.51 9.03
N TYR A 105 -1.34 -5.25 8.06
CA TYR A 105 0.09 -5.58 8.08
C TYR A 105 0.95 -4.34 7.87
N MET A 106 0.57 -3.44 6.96
CA MET A 106 1.26 -2.17 6.76
C MET A 106 1.17 -1.27 8.00
N TYR A 107 0.04 -1.28 8.70
CA TYR A 107 -0.11 -0.55 9.97
C TYR A 107 0.83 -1.09 11.04
N GLN A 108 0.90 -2.41 11.21
CA GLN A 108 1.84 -3.03 12.13
C GLN A 108 3.29 -2.66 11.76
N LEU A 109 3.64 -2.65 10.49
CA LEU A 109 4.95 -2.23 10.01
C LEU A 109 5.28 -0.78 10.42
N LEU A 110 4.40 0.16 10.09
CA LEU A 110 4.61 1.59 10.35
C LEU A 110 4.60 1.91 11.85
N LEU A 111 3.65 1.36 12.60
CA LEU A 111 3.52 1.60 14.04
C LEU A 111 4.57 0.86 14.89
N SER A 112 5.34 -0.06 14.30
CA SER A 112 6.46 -0.71 14.99
C SER A 112 7.61 0.24 15.30
N GLY A 113 7.72 1.37 14.59
CA GLY A 113 8.84 2.31 14.67
C GLY A 113 10.13 1.83 13.99
N ASN A 114 10.18 0.59 13.49
CA ASN A 114 11.40 0.01 12.92
C ASN A 114 11.88 0.71 11.65
N LEU A 115 11.00 1.39 10.93
CA LEU A 115 11.31 2.13 9.70
C LEU A 115 11.71 3.60 9.97
N GLU A 116 11.45 4.15 11.14
CA GLU A 116 11.65 5.60 11.42
C GLU A 116 13.06 6.08 11.12
N LYS A 117 14.08 5.27 11.42
CA LYS A 117 15.49 5.58 11.14
C LYS A 117 15.83 5.71 9.65
N PHE A 118 14.92 5.26 8.78
CA PHE A 118 15.08 5.30 7.33
C PHE A 118 14.22 6.38 6.67
N TYR A 119 13.42 7.13 7.43
CA TYR A 119 12.55 8.15 6.83
C TYR A 119 13.36 9.25 6.16
N GLU A 120 13.07 9.49 4.90
CA GLU A 120 13.70 10.49 4.04
C GLU A 120 12.79 11.69 3.77
N ILE A 121 11.50 11.58 4.10
CA ILE A 121 10.51 12.67 4.05
C ILE A 121 9.89 12.90 5.43
N ASP A 122 9.20 14.03 5.62
CA ASP A 122 8.46 14.29 6.87
C ASP A 122 7.34 13.23 7.03
N PRO A 123 7.30 12.48 8.14
CA PRO A 123 6.24 11.51 8.42
C PRO A 123 4.82 12.07 8.31
N LYS A 124 4.67 13.39 8.48
CA LYS A 124 3.38 14.06 8.29
C LYS A 124 2.86 13.99 6.87
N ASP A 125 3.73 13.82 5.89
CA ASP A 125 3.40 13.76 4.47
C ASP A 125 2.90 12.37 4.05
N SER A 126 3.07 11.32 4.89
CA SER A 126 2.55 9.98 4.64
C SER A 126 1.08 9.89 5.00
N TRP A 127 0.27 9.55 4.01
CA TRP A 127 -1.16 9.31 4.23
C TRP A 127 -1.41 7.95 4.90
N LEU A 128 -0.58 6.96 4.60
CA LEU A 128 -0.73 5.64 5.20
C LEU A 128 -0.34 5.64 6.68
N LEU A 129 0.70 6.40 7.06
CA LEU A 129 1.02 6.59 8.47
C LEU A 129 -0.10 7.33 9.20
N ALA A 130 -0.67 8.38 8.58
CA ALA A 130 -1.83 9.06 9.13
C ALA A 130 -3.04 8.12 9.32
N ALA A 131 -3.25 7.22 8.36
CA ALA A 131 -4.30 6.20 8.45
C ALA A 131 -4.03 5.19 9.58
N ALA A 132 -2.78 4.73 9.71
CA ALA A 132 -2.36 3.82 10.78
C ALA A 132 -2.53 4.45 12.18
N GLU A 133 -2.16 5.71 12.35
CA GLU A 133 -2.34 6.48 13.60
C GLU A 133 -3.81 6.61 14.02
N LYS A 134 -4.73 6.59 13.05
CA LYS A 134 -6.17 6.72 13.24
C LYS A 134 -6.92 5.39 13.22
N ASP A 135 -6.24 4.28 12.96
CA ASP A 135 -6.86 2.99 12.70
C ASP A 135 -7.96 3.10 11.63
N LEU A 136 -7.69 3.90 10.58
CA LEU A 136 -8.65 4.18 9.52
C LEU A 136 -8.90 2.91 8.70
N PRO A 137 -10.15 2.50 8.47
CA PRO A 137 -10.44 1.38 7.59
C PRO A 137 -9.94 1.62 6.16
N ILE A 138 -9.12 0.71 5.64
CA ILE A 138 -8.68 0.71 4.24
C ILE A 138 -9.06 -0.60 3.58
N LEU A 139 -9.68 -0.51 2.41
CA LEU A 139 -9.97 -1.67 1.56
C LEU A 139 -8.94 -1.69 0.41
N VAL A 140 -8.33 -2.84 0.22
CA VAL A 140 -7.31 -3.04 -0.82
C VAL A 140 -7.71 -4.23 -1.69
N PRO A 141 -8.74 -4.07 -2.54
CA PRO A 141 -9.17 -5.15 -3.42
C PRO A 141 -8.09 -5.47 -4.44
N GLY A 142 -7.85 -6.76 -4.70
CA GLY A 142 -6.82 -7.20 -5.63
C GLY A 142 -5.41 -6.80 -5.21
N TRP A 143 -5.11 -6.81 -3.91
CA TRP A 143 -3.79 -6.46 -3.39
C TRP A 143 -2.67 -7.35 -3.94
N GLU A 144 -3.02 -8.51 -4.47
CA GLU A 144 -2.13 -9.43 -5.16
C GLU A 144 -1.45 -8.77 -6.38
N ASP A 145 -2.09 -7.75 -6.97
CA ASP A 145 -1.51 -6.90 -8.02
C ASP A 145 -0.70 -5.76 -7.40
N SER A 146 0.28 -6.13 -6.58
CA SER A 146 1.24 -5.23 -5.96
C SER A 146 2.56 -5.96 -5.69
N THR A 147 3.64 -5.22 -5.42
CA THR A 147 4.93 -5.81 -5.09
C THR A 147 4.86 -6.60 -3.80
N CYS A 148 4.25 -6.05 -2.76
CA CYS A 148 4.10 -6.75 -1.48
C CYS A 148 3.23 -8.00 -1.60
N GLY A 149 2.19 -7.97 -2.44
CA GLY A 149 1.37 -9.15 -2.75
C GLY A 149 2.18 -10.24 -3.46
N ASN A 150 3.03 -9.86 -4.41
CA ASN A 150 3.91 -10.78 -5.12
C ASN A 150 4.99 -11.37 -4.19
N ILE A 151 5.61 -10.56 -3.34
CA ILE A 151 6.57 -11.01 -2.32
C ILE A 151 5.92 -12.00 -1.36
N PHE A 152 4.71 -11.69 -0.88
CA PHE A 152 3.96 -12.60 -0.02
C PHE A 152 3.68 -13.93 -0.71
N ALA A 153 3.30 -13.91 -2.00
CA ALA A 153 3.07 -15.12 -2.79
C ALA A 153 4.36 -15.94 -2.95
N ALA A 154 5.52 -15.30 -3.17
CA ALA A 154 6.81 -15.97 -3.25
C ALA A 154 7.12 -16.73 -1.96
N HIS A 155 6.97 -16.11 -0.80
CA HIS A 155 7.14 -16.76 0.50
C HIS A 155 6.15 -17.90 0.76
N CYS A 156 4.94 -17.83 0.20
CA CYS A 156 3.99 -18.94 0.24
C CYS A 156 4.44 -20.12 -0.65
N ILE A 157 4.98 -19.84 -1.84
CA ILE A 157 5.53 -20.86 -2.76
C ILE A 157 6.71 -21.57 -2.11
N GLU A 158 7.58 -20.85 -1.41
CA GLU A 158 8.72 -21.39 -0.67
C GLU A 158 8.31 -22.16 0.60
N GLY A 159 7.04 -22.08 1.03
CA GLY A 159 6.53 -22.72 2.23
C GLY A 159 6.82 -22.00 3.55
N THR A 160 7.46 -20.84 3.50
CA THR A 160 7.72 -19.99 4.66
C THR A 160 6.41 -19.45 5.24
N LEU A 161 5.50 -18.99 4.38
CA LEU A 161 4.18 -18.48 4.76
C LEU A 161 3.05 -19.38 4.28
N HIS A 162 1.82 -19.04 4.64
CA HIS A 162 0.61 -19.68 4.14
C HIS A 162 -0.44 -18.62 3.78
N PRO A 163 -1.13 -18.74 2.64
CA PRO A 163 -2.10 -17.70 2.18
C PRO A 163 -3.22 -17.41 3.18
N SER A 164 -3.54 -18.37 4.05
CA SER A 164 -4.64 -18.22 5.02
C SER A 164 -4.42 -17.15 6.08
N ILE A 165 -3.21 -16.63 6.25
CA ILE A 165 -2.98 -15.55 7.23
C ILE A 165 -3.49 -14.20 6.72
N THR A 166 -3.72 -14.05 5.41
CA THR A 166 -4.30 -12.84 4.83
C THR A 166 -5.78 -13.01 4.61
N LYS A 167 -6.57 -12.03 5.03
CA LYS A 167 -7.99 -11.96 4.74
C LYS A 167 -8.22 -11.61 3.27
N SER A 168 -9.27 -12.15 2.68
CA SER A 168 -9.57 -12.07 1.25
C SER A 168 -10.34 -10.82 0.85
N GLY A 169 -10.43 -10.55 -0.47
CA GLY A 169 -11.30 -9.52 -1.02
C GLY A 169 -12.78 -9.73 -0.69
N ILE A 170 -13.24 -10.98 -0.56
CA ILE A 170 -14.61 -11.26 -0.12
C ILE A 170 -14.85 -10.82 1.33
N GLU A 171 -13.86 -10.98 2.21
CA GLU A 171 -13.95 -10.49 3.59
C GLU A 171 -13.96 -8.96 3.63
N TYR A 172 -13.26 -8.29 2.72
CA TYR A 172 -13.38 -6.84 2.54
C TYR A 172 -14.78 -6.41 2.10
N MET A 173 -15.43 -7.15 1.19
CA MET A 173 -16.81 -6.85 0.78
C MET A 173 -17.78 -6.97 1.95
N ILE A 174 -17.65 -8.02 2.75
CA ILE A 174 -18.48 -8.21 3.97
C ILE A 174 -18.23 -7.04 4.93
N TYR A 175 -16.97 -6.72 5.20
CA TYR A 175 -16.61 -5.60 6.06
C TYR A 175 -17.21 -4.27 5.57
N LEU A 176 -17.10 -3.98 4.28
CA LEU A 176 -17.63 -2.73 3.71
C LEU A 176 -19.17 -2.68 3.80
N ALA A 177 -19.85 -3.80 3.54
CA ALA A 177 -21.31 -3.86 3.64
C ALA A 177 -21.79 -3.63 5.09
N ASP A 178 -21.10 -4.19 6.06
CA ASP A 178 -21.40 -3.97 7.49
C ASP A 178 -21.10 -2.51 7.87
N TRP A 179 -19.93 -2.00 7.50
CA TRP A 179 -19.55 -0.61 7.74
C TRP A 179 -20.55 0.38 7.12
N TYR A 180 -20.98 0.14 5.88
CA TYR A 180 -21.98 0.97 5.21
C TYR A 180 -23.30 1.00 5.95
N ARG A 181 -23.81 -0.18 6.35
CA ARG A 181 -25.07 -0.28 7.11
C ARG A 181 -25.01 0.48 8.42
N ASP A 182 -23.86 0.39 9.11
CA ASP A 182 -23.70 0.97 10.44
C ASP A 182 -23.46 2.49 10.39
N ASN A 183 -23.04 3.04 9.23
CA ASN A 183 -22.70 4.45 9.05
C ASN A 183 -23.57 5.19 8.02
N ALA A 184 -24.64 4.59 7.52
CA ALA A 184 -25.48 5.18 6.46
C ALA A 184 -26.24 6.44 6.86
N ASP A 185 -26.49 6.66 8.13
CA ASP A 185 -27.17 7.85 8.66
C ASP A 185 -26.13 8.82 9.29
N PRO A 186 -26.02 10.08 8.86
CA PRO A 186 -26.94 10.88 8.02
C PRO A 186 -26.71 10.79 6.50
N GLY A 187 -25.83 9.96 6.03
CA GLY A 187 -25.52 9.75 4.61
C GLY A 187 -24.03 9.59 4.39
N ILE A 188 -23.67 8.93 3.28
CA ILE A 188 -22.29 8.64 2.91
C ILE A 188 -21.98 9.35 1.58
N GLY A 189 -20.89 10.10 1.55
CA GLY A 189 -20.36 10.73 0.36
C GLY A 189 -19.15 9.96 -0.19
N PHE A 190 -19.08 9.85 -1.51
CA PHE A 190 -17.93 9.27 -2.21
C PHE A 190 -17.12 10.36 -2.89
N PHE A 191 -15.81 10.28 -2.74
CA PHE A 191 -14.87 11.09 -3.49
C PHE A 191 -13.91 10.14 -4.23
N GLN A 192 -14.12 9.99 -5.53
CA GLN A 192 -13.34 9.09 -6.37
C GLN A 192 -12.27 9.85 -7.13
N ILE A 193 -11.01 9.40 -7.04
CA ILE A 193 -9.88 9.92 -7.79
C ILE A 193 -9.34 8.80 -8.68
N GLY A 194 -9.52 8.92 -9.99
CA GLY A 194 -9.21 7.86 -10.94
C GLY A 194 -10.34 6.84 -11.07
N GLY A 195 -9.97 5.57 -11.32
CA GLY A 195 -10.92 4.48 -11.59
C GLY A 195 -10.28 3.11 -11.34
N GLY A 196 -10.84 2.09 -11.98
CA GLY A 196 -10.40 0.72 -11.83
C GLY A 196 -10.88 0.09 -10.52
N ILE A 197 -10.25 -1.02 -10.12
CA ILE A 197 -10.71 -1.86 -9.03
C ILE A 197 -10.94 -1.10 -7.71
N ALA A 198 -10.11 -0.10 -7.42
CA ALA A 198 -10.23 0.68 -6.20
C ALA A 198 -11.51 1.55 -6.16
N GLY A 199 -11.95 2.05 -7.32
CA GLY A 199 -13.19 2.81 -7.45
C GLY A 199 -14.41 1.91 -7.61
N ASP A 200 -14.29 0.83 -8.38
CA ASP A 200 -15.40 -0.05 -8.70
C ASP A 200 -15.82 -0.92 -7.50
N PHE A 201 -14.86 -1.32 -6.68
CA PHE A 201 -15.11 -2.20 -5.53
C PHE A 201 -16.16 -1.64 -4.54
N PRO A 202 -16.07 -0.38 -4.04
CA PRO A 202 -17.08 0.15 -3.14
C PRO A 202 -18.43 0.35 -3.84
N ILE A 203 -18.46 0.71 -5.12
CA ILE A 203 -19.71 0.90 -5.87
C ILE A 203 -20.51 -0.41 -5.98
N CYS A 204 -19.83 -1.56 -6.06
CA CYS A 204 -20.51 -2.87 -6.12
C CYS A 204 -21.20 -3.27 -4.82
N VAL A 205 -20.80 -2.69 -3.69
CA VAL A 205 -21.33 -3.03 -2.36
C VAL A 205 -22.33 -1.98 -1.86
N VAL A 206 -22.10 -0.75 -2.24
CA VAL A 206 -22.89 0.41 -1.80
C VAL A 206 -23.79 0.85 -2.95
N PRO A 207 -25.10 0.65 -2.89
CA PRO A 207 -26.03 1.06 -3.94
C PRO A 207 -26.20 2.56 -4.04
#